data_734c75a24efe3d2ec5b81ac8894bb396
#
_entry.id   734c75a24efe3d2ec5b81ac8894bb396
#
_cell.length_a   1.000
_cell.length_b   1.000
_cell.length_c   1.000
_cell.angle_alpha   90.00
_cell.angle_beta   90.00
_cell.angle_gamma   90.00
#
_symmetry.space_group_name_H-M   'P 1'
#
loop_
_entity.id
_entity.type
_entity.pdbx_description
1 polymer ?
#
loop_
_entity_poly.entity_id
_entity_poly.type
_entity_poly.pdbx_seq_one_letter_code
_entity_poly.pdbx_strand_id
1 'polypeptide(L)'
;MNIEGKLALVTGASSGMGSAIAGALAKAGAKVVLLARNRDALQKVADGITAAGGKAVFYSVDLADADAVVSTAAQIKSEQGVPDIIVNNAGSGEWRFIDETSNEEAVSMMTLPYFAAFYITKAFYNDMVARDSGHIVNISSVGSRFVWPGATAYLAARWAVRGFTEALRADLYDTGIGVSLYESGVVKSAYWEHNPGSLERVPKMGRLVPQLTPEQVGAAVVNGIRKNKKLIVIPFMMKLTYWQHAVFPWLVQWLMIITGYKRKNK
;
A
#
# COMPACT_ATOMS: atom_id res chain seq x y z
N MET A 1 -16.15 -9.29 -4.67
CA MET A 1 -16.39 -9.84 -3.30
C MET A 1 -17.38 -8.94 -2.56
N ASN A 2 -18.33 -9.50 -1.81
CA ASN A 2 -19.08 -8.75 -0.80
C ASN A 2 -18.17 -8.52 0.42
N ILE A 3 -18.17 -7.30 0.98
CA ILE A 3 -17.32 -6.92 2.11
C ILE A 3 -18.06 -7.04 3.45
N GLU A 4 -19.39 -7.00 3.43
CA GLU A 4 -20.21 -7.08 4.63
C GLU A 4 -19.95 -8.39 5.40
N GLY A 5 -19.73 -8.28 6.70
CA GLY A 5 -19.42 -9.41 7.59
C GLY A 5 -18.02 -10.00 7.44
N LYS A 6 -17.18 -9.47 6.55
CA LYS A 6 -15.82 -9.97 6.30
C LYS A 6 -14.83 -9.47 7.33
N LEU A 7 -13.77 -10.24 7.58
CA LEU A 7 -12.62 -9.84 8.38
C LEU A 7 -11.56 -9.22 7.45
N ALA A 8 -11.22 -7.96 7.70
CA ALA A 8 -10.24 -7.22 6.89
C ALA A 8 -9.04 -6.81 7.74
N LEU A 9 -7.84 -7.22 7.35
CA LEU A 9 -6.58 -6.85 7.97
C LEU A 9 -5.92 -5.72 7.18
N VAL A 10 -5.52 -4.64 7.86
CA VAL A 10 -4.86 -3.47 7.25
C VAL A 10 -3.55 -3.18 7.95
N THR A 11 -2.44 -3.20 7.21
CA THR A 11 -1.12 -2.83 7.73
C THR A 11 -0.85 -1.34 7.58
N GLY A 12 -0.05 -0.76 8.49
CA GLY A 12 0.21 0.68 8.51
C GLY A 12 -1.06 1.49 8.79
N ALA A 13 -1.96 0.94 9.62
CA ALA A 13 -3.29 1.47 9.85
C ALA A 13 -3.37 2.62 10.87
N SER A 14 -2.25 3.04 11.45
CA SER A 14 -2.21 4.07 12.50
C SER A 14 -2.46 5.49 12.00
N SER A 15 -2.36 5.75 10.68
CA SER A 15 -2.55 7.07 10.09
C SER A 15 -2.75 7.05 8.58
N GLY A 16 -3.05 8.20 7.99
CA GLY A 16 -3.01 8.44 6.55
C GLY A 16 -3.89 7.51 5.72
N MET A 17 -3.30 6.92 4.66
CA MET A 17 -4.04 6.01 3.78
C MET A 17 -4.53 4.76 4.50
N GLY A 18 -3.71 4.19 5.41
CA GLY A 18 -4.06 2.97 6.13
C GLY A 18 -5.29 3.15 7.01
N SER A 19 -5.35 4.22 7.80
CA SER A 19 -6.51 4.52 8.63
C SER A 19 -7.77 4.81 7.82
N ALA A 20 -7.63 5.53 6.69
CA ALA A 20 -8.75 5.81 5.81
C ALA A 20 -9.27 4.54 5.07
N ILE A 21 -8.37 3.65 4.65
CA ILE A 21 -8.74 2.34 4.07
C ILE A 21 -9.49 1.51 5.12
N ALA A 22 -8.98 1.45 6.36
CA ALA A 22 -9.62 0.74 7.45
C ALA A 22 -11.02 1.28 7.74
N GLY A 23 -11.18 2.60 7.85
CA GLY A 23 -12.47 3.26 8.01
C GLY A 23 -13.45 2.98 6.86
N ALA A 24 -12.97 2.99 5.62
CA ALA A 24 -13.79 2.68 4.45
C ALA A 24 -14.25 1.21 4.41
N LEU A 25 -13.38 0.27 4.82
CA LEU A 25 -13.73 -1.15 4.94
C LEU A 25 -14.75 -1.38 6.07
N ALA A 26 -14.55 -0.72 7.23
CA ALA A 26 -15.50 -0.79 8.33
C ALA A 26 -16.89 -0.22 7.94
N LYS A 27 -16.92 0.93 7.25
CA LYS A 27 -18.14 1.52 6.69
C LYS A 27 -18.81 0.61 5.65
N ALA A 28 -18.05 -0.24 4.97
CA ALA A 28 -18.56 -1.25 4.04
C ALA A 28 -19.06 -2.53 4.73
N GLY A 29 -19.03 -2.58 6.06
CA GLY A 29 -19.52 -3.67 6.90
C GLY A 29 -18.48 -4.72 7.33
N ALA A 30 -17.18 -4.48 7.06
CA ALA A 30 -16.13 -5.36 7.54
C ALA A 30 -15.83 -5.16 9.04
N LYS A 31 -15.42 -6.23 9.73
CA LYS A 31 -14.64 -6.13 10.97
C LYS A 31 -13.18 -5.88 10.60
N VAL A 32 -12.53 -4.87 11.18
CA VAL A 32 -11.17 -4.49 10.78
C VAL A 32 -10.15 -4.85 11.85
N VAL A 33 -9.05 -5.47 11.41
CA VAL A 33 -7.84 -5.69 12.20
C VAL A 33 -6.80 -4.69 11.76
N LEU A 34 -6.34 -3.84 12.68
CA LEU A 34 -5.41 -2.75 12.44
C LEU A 34 -4.01 -3.14 12.92
N LEU A 35 -3.00 -3.06 12.04
CA LEU A 35 -1.62 -3.36 12.39
C LEU A 35 -0.72 -2.15 12.16
N ALA A 36 0.04 -1.76 13.19
CA ALA A 36 1.16 -0.80 13.13
C ALA A 36 1.96 -0.84 14.44
N ARG A 37 3.06 -0.09 14.53
CA ARG A 37 3.89 -0.02 15.74
C ARG A 37 3.28 0.86 16.83
N ASN A 38 2.67 1.98 16.46
CA ASN A 38 2.17 2.97 17.41
C ASN A 38 0.81 2.55 17.97
N ARG A 39 0.81 2.00 19.20
CA ARG A 39 -0.37 1.50 19.90
C ARG A 39 -1.43 2.57 20.10
N ASP A 40 -1.03 3.78 20.56
CA ASP A 40 -1.97 4.85 20.88
C ASP A 40 -2.66 5.41 19.64
N ALA A 41 -1.92 5.49 18.53
CA ALA A 41 -2.51 5.90 17.27
C ALA A 41 -3.46 4.83 16.70
N LEU A 42 -3.15 3.54 16.87
CA LEU A 42 -4.06 2.45 16.52
C LEU A 42 -5.33 2.48 17.35
N GLN A 43 -5.22 2.71 18.68
CA GLN A 43 -6.36 2.84 19.57
C GLN A 43 -7.30 3.97 19.11
N LYS A 44 -6.75 5.15 18.80
CA LYS A 44 -7.55 6.29 18.30
C LYS A 44 -8.29 5.95 17.00
N VAL A 45 -7.65 5.21 16.08
CA VAL A 45 -8.31 4.78 14.84
C VAL A 45 -9.41 3.78 15.14
N ALA A 46 -9.17 2.80 16.01
CA ALA A 46 -10.16 1.81 16.41
C ALA A 46 -11.38 2.45 17.10
N ASP A 47 -11.14 3.40 18.01
CA ASP A 47 -12.19 4.15 18.69
C ASP A 47 -13.03 4.97 17.70
N GLY A 48 -12.38 5.63 16.74
CA GLY A 48 -13.06 6.38 15.69
C GLY A 48 -13.94 5.50 14.80
N ILE A 49 -13.48 4.30 14.44
CA ILE A 49 -14.26 3.32 13.68
C ILE A 49 -15.45 2.84 14.52
N THR A 50 -15.25 2.56 15.81
CA THR A 50 -16.29 2.07 16.72
C THR A 50 -17.34 3.16 16.97
N ALA A 51 -16.93 4.40 17.19
CA ALA A 51 -17.83 5.55 17.34
C ALA A 51 -18.70 5.80 16.08
N ALA A 52 -18.19 5.43 14.90
CA ALA A 52 -18.94 5.47 13.65
C ALA A 52 -19.82 4.22 13.40
N GLY A 53 -19.97 3.34 14.39
CA GLY A 53 -20.78 2.12 14.33
C GLY A 53 -20.09 0.92 13.66
N GLY A 54 -18.80 1.02 13.35
CA GLY A 54 -18.01 -0.09 12.80
C GLY A 54 -17.43 -1.01 13.89
N LYS A 55 -16.69 -2.03 13.45
CA LYS A 55 -15.99 -2.98 14.34
C LYS A 55 -14.50 -2.96 14.03
N ALA A 56 -13.67 -2.66 15.02
CA ALA A 56 -12.22 -2.66 14.86
C ALA A 56 -11.53 -3.26 16.09
N VAL A 57 -10.44 -3.98 15.83
CA VAL A 57 -9.47 -4.42 16.82
C VAL A 57 -8.08 -4.06 16.32
N PHE A 58 -7.09 -3.99 17.19
CA PHE A 58 -5.74 -3.66 16.76
C PHE A 58 -4.68 -4.50 17.48
N TYR A 59 -3.55 -4.69 16.81
CA TYR A 59 -2.35 -5.30 17.36
C TYR A 59 -1.15 -4.41 17.04
N SER A 60 -0.38 -4.10 18.09
CA SER A 60 0.86 -3.34 17.92
C SER A 60 1.99 -4.30 17.56
N VAL A 61 2.56 -4.12 16.37
CA VAL A 61 3.63 -5.00 15.84
C VAL A 61 4.59 -4.21 14.96
N ASP A 62 5.88 -4.53 15.05
CA ASP A 62 6.84 -4.08 14.05
C ASP A 62 6.79 -5.04 12.84
N LEU A 63 6.31 -4.51 11.73
CA LEU A 63 6.16 -5.28 10.48
C LEU A 63 7.50 -5.54 9.78
N ALA A 64 8.59 -4.95 10.27
CA ALA A 64 9.94 -5.23 9.82
C ALA A 64 10.52 -6.51 10.44
N ASP A 65 9.95 -6.96 11.56
CA ASP A 65 10.32 -8.16 12.28
C ASP A 65 9.43 -9.34 11.85
N ALA A 66 10.03 -10.29 11.13
CA ALA A 66 9.34 -11.47 10.61
C ALA A 66 8.75 -12.36 11.70
N ASP A 67 9.47 -12.54 12.82
CA ASP A 67 9.04 -13.40 13.92
C ASP A 67 7.90 -12.76 14.71
N ALA A 68 7.96 -11.44 14.92
CA ALA A 68 6.88 -10.67 15.50
C ALA A 68 5.60 -10.74 14.64
N VAL A 69 5.75 -10.69 13.30
CA VAL A 69 4.63 -10.85 12.37
C VAL A 69 4.02 -12.26 12.47
N VAL A 70 4.83 -13.32 12.52
CA VAL A 70 4.36 -14.70 12.66
C VAL A 70 3.58 -14.88 13.97
N SER A 71 4.14 -14.40 15.09
CA SER A 71 3.51 -14.48 16.41
C SER A 71 2.17 -13.72 16.45
N THR A 72 2.16 -12.49 15.90
CA THR A 72 0.94 -11.66 15.83
C THR A 72 -0.11 -12.29 14.91
N ALA A 73 0.30 -12.89 13.80
CA ALA A 73 -0.63 -13.59 12.90
C ALA A 73 -1.27 -14.80 13.57
N ALA A 74 -0.50 -15.57 14.35
CA ALA A 74 -1.03 -16.68 15.15
C ALA A 74 -2.07 -16.19 16.18
N GLN A 75 -1.79 -15.10 16.87
CA GLN A 75 -2.72 -14.47 17.80
C GLN A 75 -4.01 -14.02 17.09
N ILE A 76 -3.88 -13.34 15.94
CA ILE A 76 -5.03 -12.90 15.14
C ILE A 76 -5.90 -14.11 14.72
N LYS A 77 -5.27 -15.18 14.24
CA LYS A 77 -6.01 -16.40 13.86
C LYS A 77 -6.81 -16.99 15.01
N SER A 78 -6.21 -17.03 16.20
CA SER A 78 -6.85 -17.55 17.41
C SER A 78 -8.01 -16.68 17.90
N GLU A 79 -7.85 -15.35 17.88
CA GLU A 79 -8.81 -14.42 18.49
C GLU A 79 -9.88 -13.93 17.51
N GLN A 80 -9.51 -13.77 16.22
CA GLN A 80 -10.35 -13.13 15.22
C GLN A 80 -10.71 -14.04 14.03
N GLY A 81 -9.90 -15.08 13.81
CA GLY A 81 -9.97 -15.93 12.63
C GLY A 81 -9.03 -15.51 11.50
N VAL A 82 -9.13 -16.21 10.37
CA VAL A 82 -8.34 -15.92 9.16
C VAL A 82 -8.95 -14.75 8.39
N PRO A 83 -8.20 -13.68 8.09
CA PRO A 83 -8.71 -12.56 7.31
C PRO A 83 -9.27 -12.99 5.94
N ASP A 84 -10.40 -12.40 5.55
CA ASP A 84 -10.93 -12.50 4.19
C ASP A 84 -10.25 -11.51 3.25
N ILE A 85 -9.84 -10.37 3.80
CA ILE A 85 -9.21 -9.28 3.07
C ILE A 85 -7.91 -8.90 3.76
N ILE A 86 -6.82 -8.84 3.00
CA ILE A 86 -5.53 -8.32 3.47
C ILE A 86 -5.19 -7.08 2.66
N VAL A 87 -4.93 -5.96 3.33
CA VAL A 87 -4.43 -4.74 2.70
C VAL A 87 -3.02 -4.46 3.21
N ASN A 88 -2.04 -4.75 2.39
CA ASN A 88 -0.64 -4.45 2.62
C ASN A 88 -0.38 -2.98 2.25
N ASN A 89 -0.56 -2.10 3.25
CA ASN A 89 -0.40 -0.65 3.07
C ASN A 89 0.84 -0.10 3.79
N ALA A 90 1.41 -0.82 4.74
CA ALA A 90 2.61 -0.36 5.44
C ALA A 90 3.70 0.02 4.45
N GLY A 91 4.31 1.17 4.67
CA GLY A 91 5.36 1.67 3.81
C GLY A 91 5.85 3.03 4.28
N SER A 92 7.13 3.26 4.09
CA SER A 92 7.81 4.52 4.34
C SER A 92 8.82 4.75 3.23
N GLY A 93 9.58 5.80 3.31
CA GLY A 93 10.75 5.98 2.48
C GLY A 93 10.94 7.42 2.03
N GLU A 94 12.10 7.95 2.31
CA GLU A 94 12.55 9.23 1.83
C GLU A 94 13.00 9.14 0.38
N TRP A 95 12.77 10.19 -0.37
CA TRP A 95 13.21 10.27 -1.76
C TRP A 95 14.58 10.93 -1.81
N ARG A 96 15.58 10.16 -2.22
CA ARG A 96 16.98 10.58 -2.28
C ARG A 96 17.66 10.04 -3.54
N PHE A 97 18.71 10.71 -3.98
CA PHE A 97 19.63 10.13 -4.95
C PHE A 97 20.41 8.98 -4.32
N ILE A 98 21.05 8.15 -5.15
CA ILE A 98 21.79 6.98 -4.67
C ILE A 98 22.94 7.35 -3.73
N ASP A 99 23.61 8.42 -4.00
CA ASP A 99 24.73 8.97 -3.20
C ASP A 99 24.29 9.70 -1.91
N GLU A 100 23.00 9.98 -1.79
CA GLU A 100 22.37 10.53 -0.59
C GLU A 100 21.74 9.46 0.30
N THR A 101 21.73 8.20 -0.15
CA THR A 101 21.05 7.07 0.53
C THR A 101 22.09 6.13 1.13
N SER A 102 22.05 5.89 2.45
CA SER A 102 22.90 4.89 3.07
C SER A 102 22.47 3.46 2.73
N ASN A 103 23.36 2.50 2.95
CA ASN A 103 23.03 1.08 2.75
C ASN A 103 21.88 0.64 3.66
N GLU A 104 21.86 1.10 4.91
CA GLU A 104 20.84 0.80 5.91
C GLU A 104 19.49 1.39 5.52
N GLU A 105 19.47 2.62 4.99
CA GLU A 105 18.26 3.25 4.46
C GLU A 105 17.72 2.49 3.26
N ALA A 106 18.58 2.03 2.35
CA ALA A 106 18.16 1.23 1.20
C ALA A 106 17.49 -0.08 1.62
N VAL A 107 18.04 -0.77 2.63
CA VAL A 107 17.44 -1.97 3.22
C VAL A 107 16.11 -1.64 3.88
N SER A 108 16.04 -0.59 4.70
CA SER A 108 14.81 -0.17 5.38
C SER A 108 13.69 0.19 4.40
N MET A 109 14.03 0.81 3.26
CA MET A 109 13.04 1.12 2.22
C MET A 109 12.45 -0.11 1.54
N MET A 110 13.16 -1.23 1.51
CA MET A 110 12.62 -2.52 1.04
C MET A 110 11.80 -3.21 2.11
N THR A 111 12.18 -3.06 3.37
CA THR A 111 11.62 -3.82 4.49
C THR A 111 10.13 -3.54 4.68
N LEU A 112 9.72 -2.28 4.79
CA LEU A 112 8.32 -1.98 5.08
C LEU A 112 7.36 -2.19 3.89
N PRO A 113 7.62 -1.69 2.66
CA PRO A 113 6.64 -1.87 1.59
C PRO A 113 6.63 -3.30 1.01
N TYR A 114 7.79 -3.97 0.94
CA TYR A 114 7.89 -5.28 0.30
C TYR A 114 7.93 -6.43 1.30
N PHE A 115 8.93 -6.47 2.19
CA PHE A 115 9.06 -7.62 3.10
C PHE A 115 7.88 -7.72 4.07
N ALA A 116 7.37 -6.61 4.61
CA ALA A 116 6.18 -6.63 5.45
C ALA A 116 4.95 -7.19 4.69
N ALA A 117 4.76 -6.79 3.42
CA ALA A 117 3.69 -7.35 2.59
C ALA A 117 3.87 -8.84 2.36
N PHE A 118 5.10 -9.29 2.12
CA PHE A 118 5.45 -10.70 1.97
C PHE A 118 5.17 -11.48 3.26
N TYR A 119 5.64 -11.00 4.42
CA TYR A 119 5.49 -11.69 5.71
C TYR A 119 4.01 -11.84 6.09
N ILE A 120 3.23 -10.76 6.00
CA ILE A 120 1.79 -10.78 6.30
C ILE A 120 1.05 -11.71 5.32
N THR A 121 1.32 -11.61 4.04
CA THR A 121 0.69 -12.48 3.04
C THR A 121 1.01 -13.95 3.32
N LYS A 122 2.29 -14.28 3.51
CA LYS A 122 2.76 -15.64 3.80
C LYS A 122 2.11 -16.21 5.07
N ALA A 123 1.94 -15.40 6.12
CA ALA A 123 1.39 -15.85 7.39
C ALA A 123 -0.07 -16.35 7.29
N PHE A 124 -0.85 -15.85 6.32
CA PHE A 124 -2.25 -16.25 6.10
C PHE A 124 -2.48 -17.02 4.78
N TYR A 125 -1.46 -17.17 3.94
CA TYR A 125 -1.56 -17.72 2.59
C TYR A 125 -2.19 -19.10 2.56
N ASN A 126 -1.65 -20.05 3.33
CA ASN A 126 -2.12 -21.43 3.33
C ASN A 126 -3.58 -21.55 3.79
N ASP A 127 -3.98 -20.77 4.80
CA ASP A 127 -5.36 -20.78 5.30
C ASP A 127 -6.33 -20.18 4.27
N MET A 128 -5.92 -19.12 3.56
CA MET A 128 -6.71 -18.52 2.49
C MET A 128 -6.85 -19.50 1.30
N VAL A 129 -5.75 -20.18 0.91
CA VAL A 129 -5.76 -21.19 -0.16
C VAL A 129 -6.64 -22.37 0.22
N ALA A 130 -6.52 -22.89 1.44
CA ALA A 130 -7.36 -24.00 1.92
C ALA A 130 -8.85 -23.67 1.92
N ARG A 131 -9.22 -22.41 2.17
CA ARG A 131 -10.58 -21.89 2.10
C ARG A 131 -11.02 -21.56 0.67
N ASP A 132 -10.11 -21.48 -0.27
CA ASP A 132 -10.30 -21.04 -1.67
C ASP A 132 -11.06 -19.71 -1.79
N SER A 133 -10.79 -18.78 -0.90
CA SER A 133 -11.49 -17.50 -0.85
C SER A 133 -10.66 -16.43 -0.15
N GLY A 134 -10.66 -15.24 -0.71
CA GLY A 134 -10.03 -14.07 -0.11
C GLY A 134 -9.70 -12.97 -1.11
N HIS A 135 -9.14 -11.88 -0.61
CA HIS A 135 -8.65 -10.78 -1.45
C HIS A 135 -7.44 -10.10 -0.83
N ILE A 136 -6.37 -10.02 -1.59
CA ILE A 136 -5.12 -9.37 -1.16
C ILE A 136 -4.95 -8.08 -1.97
N VAL A 137 -4.74 -6.96 -1.30
CA VAL A 137 -4.46 -5.65 -1.92
C VAL A 137 -3.08 -5.20 -1.50
N ASN A 138 -2.18 -5.01 -2.45
CA ASN A 138 -0.87 -4.44 -2.21
C ASN A 138 -0.87 -2.96 -2.63
N ILE A 139 -0.57 -2.07 -1.69
CA ILE A 139 -0.54 -0.62 -1.91
C ILE A 139 0.85 -0.23 -2.42
N SER A 140 0.89 0.29 -3.63
CA SER A 140 2.10 0.79 -4.27
C SER A 140 1.92 2.26 -4.70
N SER A 141 2.59 2.68 -5.73
CA SER A 141 2.61 4.04 -6.26
C SER A 141 2.79 3.96 -7.77
N VAL A 142 2.51 5.06 -8.47
CA VAL A 142 2.92 5.25 -9.88
C VAL A 142 4.43 5.05 -10.07
N GLY A 143 5.22 5.19 -9.00
CA GLY A 143 6.65 4.88 -8.96
C GLY A 143 7.00 3.42 -9.21
N SER A 144 6.03 2.51 -9.25
CA SER A 144 6.21 1.14 -9.72
C SER A 144 6.13 0.99 -11.25
N ARG A 145 5.92 2.10 -11.98
CA ARG A 145 5.87 2.14 -13.46
C ARG A 145 6.77 3.19 -14.06
N PHE A 146 6.82 4.36 -13.44
CA PHE A 146 7.61 5.47 -13.90
C PHE A 146 8.78 5.69 -12.95
N VAL A 147 9.94 6.05 -13.48
CA VAL A 147 11.09 6.40 -12.67
C VAL A 147 11.45 7.86 -12.89
N TRP A 148 11.96 8.50 -11.84
CA TRP A 148 12.41 9.91 -11.87
C TRP A 148 13.62 10.10 -10.98
N PRO A 149 14.41 11.15 -11.19
CA PRO A 149 15.61 11.42 -10.39
C PRO A 149 15.28 11.73 -8.92
N GLY A 150 16.14 11.30 -8.01
CA GLY A 150 16.07 11.63 -6.59
C GLY A 150 15.10 10.79 -5.77
N ALA A 151 14.81 9.55 -6.20
CA ALA A 151 13.96 8.62 -5.47
C ALA A 151 14.39 7.16 -5.68
N THR A 152 15.69 6.89 -5.81
CA THR A 152 16.22 5.60 -6.31
C THR A 152 15.75 4.41 -5.48
N ALA A 153 16.01 4.39 -4.18
CA ALA A 153 15.64 3.27 -3.32
C ALA A 153 14.11 3.14 -3.16
N TYR A 154 13.40 4.29 -3.07
CA TYR A 154 11.93 4.29 -3.05
C TYR A 154 11.33 3.63 -4.29
N LEU A 155 11.78 4.00 -5.48
CA LEU A 155 11.26 3.46 -6.73
C LEU A 155 11.54 1.96 -6.83
N ALA A 156 12.75 1.52 -6.48
CA ALA A 156 13.09 0.10 -6.45
C ALA A 156 12.13 -0.70 -5.56
N ALA A 157 11.83 -0.19 -4.35
CA ALA A 157 10.90 -0.83 -3.44
C ALA A 157 9.46 -0.89 -3.99
N ARG A 158 9.00 0.16 -4.69
CA ARG A 158 7.66 0.14 -5.34
C ARG A 158 7.58 -0.83 -6.51
N TRP A 159 8.66 -0.99 -7.26
CA TRP A 159 8.78 -2.03 -8.28
C TRP A 159 8.76 -3.43 -7.67
N ALA A 160 9.44 -3.64 -6.54
CA ALA A 160 9.40 -4.92 -5.83
C ALA A 160 7.97 -5.30 -5.40
N VAL A 161 7.19 -4.36 -4.84
CA VAL A 161 5.77 -4.60 -4.48
C VAL A 161 4.94 -4.96 -5.70
N ARG A 162 5.18 -4.32 -6.85
CA ARG A 162 4.50 -4.66 -8.09
C ARG A 162 4.89 -6.05 -8.58
N GLY A 163 6.19 -6.35 -8.65
CA GLY A 163 6.69 -7.67 -9.03
C GLY A 163 6.12 -8.78 -8.16
N PHE A 164 6.13 -8.58 -6.84
CA PHE A 164 5.49 -9.47 -5.87
C PHE A 164 3.99 -9.67 -6.16
N THR A 165 3.26 -8.59 -6.46
CA THR A 165 1.82 -8.67 -6.75
C THR A 165 1.55 -9.48 -8.02
N GLU A 166 2.35 -9.30 -9.07
CA GLU A 166 2.19 -10.06 -10.31
C GLU A 166 2.55 -11.55 -10.11
N ALA A 167 3.64 -11.85 -9.38
CA ALA A 167 4.03 -13.21 -9.04
C ALA A 167 2.95 -13.90 -8.19
N LEU A 168 2.45 -13.21 -7.15
CA LEU A 168 1.39 -13.74 -6.29
C LEU A 168 0.09 -14.05 -7.08
N ARG A 169 -0.23 -13.28 -8.13
CA ARG A 169 -1.35 -13.61 -9.02
C ARG A 169 -1.12 -14.88 -9.82
N ALA A 170 0.12 -15.13 -10.22
CA ALA A 170 0.46 -16.35 -10.93
C ALA A 170 0.34 -17.57 -10.01
N ASP A 171 0.83 -17.45 -8.76
CA ASP A 171 0.72 -18.52 -7.75
C ASP A 171 -0.73 -18.84 -7.39
N LEU A 172 -1.64 -17.83 -7.44
CA LEU A 172 -3.05 -17.95 -7.08
C LEU A 172 -3.97 -18.05 -8.32
N TYR A 173 -3.44 -18.38 -9.50
CA TYR A 173 -4.20 -18.35 -10.75
C TYR A 173 -5.42 -19.23 -10.64
N ASP A 174 -5.59 -20.32 -10.40
CA ASP A 174 -6.81 -21.16 -10.38
C ASP A 174 -7.51 -21.21 -9.00
N THR A 175 -7.39 -20.15 -8.20
CA THR A 175 -8.03 -20.07 -6.88
C THR A 175 -9.12 -18.98 -6.84
N GLY A 176 -9.99 -19.10 -5.84
CA GLY A 176 -10.99 -18.07 -5.51
C GLY A 176 -10.43 -16.80 -4.86
N ILE A 177 -9.07 -16.61 -4.85
CA ILE A 177 -8.41 -15.49 -4.17
C ILE A 177 -8.09 -14.37 -5.18
N GLY A 178 -8.68 -13.19 -4.95
CA GLY A 178 -8.36 -12.00 -5.74
C GLY A 178 -7.05 -11.34 -5.28
N VAL A 179 -6.27 -10.79 -6.23
CA VAL A 179 -5.06 -10.01 -5.92
C VAL A 179 -5.08 -8.70 -6.69
N SER A 180 -5.10 -7.59 -5.96
CA SER A 180 -5.11 -6.23 -6.48
C SER A 180 -3.79 -5.53 -6.23
N LEU A 181 -3.28 -4.81 -7.23
CA LEU A 181 -2.29 -3.77 -7.07
C LEU A 181 -2.99 -2.42 -7.04
N TYR A 182 -2.74 -1.63 -6.01
CA TYR A 182 -3.16 -0.23 -5.95
C TYR A 182 -2.00 0.68 -6.33
N GLU A 183 -2.24 1.63 -7.22
CA GLU A 183 -1.27 2.64 -7.64
C GLU A 183 -1.93 4.02 -7.72
N SER A 184 -1.29 5.02 -7.12
CA SER A 184 -1.75 6.42 -7.22
C SER A 184 -0.59 7.40 -7.32
N GLY A 185 -0.93 8.62 -7.72
CA GLY A 185 -0.07 9.78 -7.57
C GLY A 185 0.01 10.26 -6.11
N VAL A 186 0.20 11.57 -5.94
CA VAL A 186 0.34 12.20 -4.63
C VAL A 186 -0.97 12.12 -3.84
N VAL A 187 -0.86 11.66 -2.59
CA VAL A 187 -1.96 11.66 -1.60
C VAL A 187 -1.61 12.63 -0.48
N LYS A 188 -2.53 13.50 -0.11
CA LYS A 188 -2.40 14.41 1.05
C LYS A 188 -2.45 13.60 2.34
N SER A 189 -1.31 13.32 2.93
CA SER A 189 -1.22 12.53 4.16
C SER A 189 0.04 12.90 4.95
N ALA A 190 0.11 12.49 6.21
CA ALA A 190 1.28 12.64 7.07
C ALA A 190 2.55 11.96 6.53
N TYR A 191 2.46 11.19 5.44
CA TYR A 191 3.63 10.61 4.77
C TYR A 191 4.68 11.69 4.43
N TRP A 192 4.25 12.85 3.98
CA TRP A 192 5.16 13.93 3.58
C TRP A 192 5.83 14.62 4.76
N GLU A 193 5.17 14.64 5.91
CA GLU A 193 5.76 15.13 7.17
C GLU A 193 6.82 14.17 7.72
N HIS A 194 6.57 12.86 7.59
CA HIS A 194 7.51 11.81 7.99
C HIS A 194 8.66 11.58 6.99
N ASN A 195 8.58 12.15 5.79
CA ASN A 195 9.59 12.03 4.73
C ASN A 195 9.96 13.42 4.17
N PRO A 196 10.62 14.26 4.97
CA PRO A 196 10.92 15.65 4.61
C PRO A 196 11.74 15.73 3.31
N GLY A 197 11.47 16.75 2.51
CA GLY A 197 12.13 16.97 1.21
C GLY A 197 11.63 16.10 0.06
N SER A 198 10.88 15.02 0.35
CA SER A 198 10.41 14.09 -0.69
C SER A 198 9.36 14.73 -1.61
N LEU A 199 8.48 15.59 -1.07
CA LEU A 199 7.47 16.28 -1.87
C LEU A 199 8.07 17.19 -2.94
N GLU A 200 9.22 17.82 -2.67
CA GLU A 200 9.91 18.67 -3.62
C GLU A 200 10.45 17.90 -4.82
N ARG A 201 10.71 16.59 -4.64
CA ARG A 201 11.26 15.69 -5.65
C ARG A 201 10.19 15.07 -6.56
N VAL A 202 8.92 15.38 -6.33
CA VAL A 202 7.85 15.03 -7.27
C VAL A 202 8.08 15.75 -8.59
N PRO A 203 8.15 15.02 -9.74
CA PRO A 203 8.31 15.64 -11.05
C PRO A 203 7.27 16.72 -11.31
N LYS A 204 7.65 17.81 -11.98
CA LYS A 204 6.72 18.92 -12.28
C LYS A 204 5.48 18.44 -13.03
N MET A 205 5.62 17.48 -13.93
CA MET A 205 4.48 16.83 -14.58
C MET A 205 3.54 16.14 -13.59
N GLY A 206 4.08 15.49 -12.55
CA GLY A 206 3.28 14.85 -11.52
C GLY A 206 2.44 15.85 -10.70
N ARG A 207 2.85 17.12 -10.64
CA ARG A 207 2.10 18.20 -9.96
C ARG A 207 0.85 18.65 -10.74
N LEU A 208 0.75 18.31 -12.02
CA LEU A 208 -0.45 18.55 -12.83
C LEU A 208 -1.57 17.55 -12.52
N VAL A 209 -1.24 16.44 -11.88
CA VAL A 209 -2.22 15.44 -11.47
C VAL A 209 -2.86 15.88 -10.14
N PRO A 210 -4.20 15.90 -10.03
CA PRO A 210 -4.85 16.25 -8.79
C PRO A 210 -4.38 15.41 -7.62
N GLN A 211 -4.06 16.05 -6.50
CA GLN A 211 -3.73 15.36 -5.27
C GLN A 211 -4.99 14.69 -4.70
N LEU A 212 -4.83 13.48 -4.23
CA LEU A 212 -5.90 12.69 -3.65
C LEU A 212 -6.00 12.92 -2.14
N THR A 213 -7.19 12.68 -1.57
CA THR A 213 -7.36 12.55 -0.13
C THR A 213 -7.27 11.08 0.30
N PRO A 214 -6.92 10.79 1.56
CA PRO A 214 -6.93 9.43 2.10
C PRO A 214 -8.30 8.73 1.95
N GLU A 215 -9.40 9.46 2.07
CA GLU A 215 -10.77 8.95 1.92
C GLU A 215 -11.05 8.49 0.49
N GLN A 216 -10.55 9.21 -0.52
CA GLN A 216 -10.64 8.79 -1.93
C GLN A 216 -9.88 7.48 -2.16
N VAL A 217 -8.73 7.31 -1.49
CA VAL A 217 -7.96 6.04 -1.52
C VAL A 217 -8.78 4.91 -0.91
N GLY A 218 -9.34 5.11 0.28
CA GLY A 218 -10.19 4.12 0.95
C GLY A 218 -11.37 3.68 0.07
N ALA A 219 -12.09 4.64 -0.50
CA ALA A 219 -13.21 4.37 -1.41
C ALA A 219 -12.78 3.60 -2.67
N ALA A 220 -11.61 3.94 -3.25
CA ALA A 220 -11.08 3.25 -4.42
C ALA A 220 -10.69 1.81 -4.11
N VAL A 221 -10.06 1.54 -2.94
CA VAL A 221 -9.70 0.20 -2.49
C VAL A 221 -10.95 -0.66 -2.29
N VAL A 222 -11.96 -0.16 -1.57
CA VAL A 222 -13.25 -0.86 -1.36
C VAL A 222 -13.91 -1.20 -2.71
N ASN A 223 -13.98 -0.24 -3.64
CA ASN A 223 -14.55 -0.49 -4.97
C ASN A 223 -13.70 -1.49 -5.79
N GLY A 224 -12.38 -1.46 -5.63
CA GLY A 224 -11.47 -2.40 -6.27
C GLY A 224 -11.71 -3.84 -5.81
N ILE A 225 -11.82 -4.05 -4.49
CA ILE A 225 -12.13 -5.34 -3.87
C ILE A 225 -13.50 -5.86 -4.35
N ARG A 226 -14.55 -5.03 -4.25
CA ARG A 226 -15.91 -5.39 -4.69
C ARG A 226 -15.97 -5.86 -6.14
N LYS A 227 -15.20 -5.24 -7.01
CA LYS A 227 -15.15 -5.53 -8.46
C LYS A 227 -14.04 -6.48 -8.87
N ASN A 228 -13.32 -7.06 -7.93
CA ASN A 228 -12.15 -7.93 -8.16
C ASN A 228 -11.17 -7.34 -9.20
N LYS A 229 -10.81 -6.06 -9.04
CA LYS A 229 -9.94 -5.38 -9.99
C LYS A 229 -8.49 -5.81 -9.78
N LYS A 230 -7.83 -6.31 -10.82
CA LYS A 230 -6.39 -6.60 -10.79
C LYS A 230 -5.53 -5.35 -10.56
N LEU A 231 -5.99 -4.19 -11.06
CA LEU A 231 -5.30 -2.91 -10.95
C LEU A 231 -6.28 -1.80 -10.54
N ILE A 232 -5.99 -1.15 -9.43
CA ILE A 232 -6.74 -0.01 -8.88
C ILE A 232 -5.88 1.24 -9.09
N VAL A 233 -6.24 2.07 -10.06
CA VAL A 233 -5.48 3.30 -10.41
C VAL A 233 -6.37 4.52 -10.25
N ILE A 234 -5.91 5.49 -9.47
CA ILE A 234 -6.53 6.79 -9.28
C ILE A 234 -5.48 7.93 -9.24
N PRO A 235 -5.81 9.15 -9.64
CA PRO A 235 -7.05 9.54 -10.31
C PRO A 235 -7.14 9.00 -11.75
N PHE A 236 -8.25 9.21 -12.41
CA PHE A 236 -8.49 8.71 -13.78
C PHE A 236 -7.40 9.13 -14.79
N MET A 237 -6.85 10.32 -14.65
CA MET A 237 -5.74 10.81 -15.49
C MET A 237 -4.53 9.86 -15.51
N MET A 238 -4.27 9.15 -14.42
CA MET A 238 -3.16 8.18 -14.37
C MET A 238 -3.37 7.00 -15.31
N LYS A 239 -4.62 6.60 -15.58
CA LYS A 239 -4.90 5.55 -16.58
C LYS A 239 -4.51 6.00 -17.98
N LEU A 240 -4.76 7.26 -18.32
CA LEU A 240 -4.34 7.84 -19.59
C LEU A 240 -2.81 7.86 -19.70
N THR A 241 -2.12 8.29 -18.64
CA THR A 241 -0.66 8.26 -18.59
C THR A 241 -0.11 6.83 -18.73
N TYR A 242 -0.78 5.84 -18.16
CA TYR A 242 -0.38 4.43 -18.31
C TYR A 242 -0.55 3.94 -19.75
N TRP A 243 -1.63 4.31 -20.40
CA TRP A 243 -1.83 4.02 -21.82
C TRP A 243 -0.75 4.70 -22.68
N GLN A 244 -0.49 6.00 -22.44
CA GLN A 244 0.58 6.71 -23.13
C GLN A 244 1.95 6.05 -22.92
N HIS A 245 2.26 5.62 -21.71
CA HIS A 245 3.51 4.90 -21.42
C HIS A 245 3.58 3.54 -22.10
N ALA A 246 2.46 2.84 -22.26
CA ALA A 246 2.43 1.56 -22.98
C ALA A 246 2.74 1.71 -24.48
N VAL A 247 2.33 2.84 -25.08
CA VAL A 247 2.53 3.12 -26.50
C VAL A 247 3.86 3.86 -26.76
N PHE A 248 4.20 4.82 -25.92
CA PHE A 248 5.38 5.68 -26.04
C PHE A 248 6.22 5.68 -24.75
N PRO A 249 6.79 4.54 -24.33
CA PRO A 249 7.48 4.43 -23.03
C PRO A 249 8.66 5.40 -22.92
N TRP A 250 9.43 5.57 -24.00
CA TRP A 250 10.59 6.46 -24.05
C TRP A 250 10.19 7.93 -23.85
N LEU A 251 9.06 8.37 -24.41
CA LEU A 251 8.60 9.75 -24.29
C LEU A 251 8.16 10.08 -22.87
N VAL A 252 7.33 9.19 -22.27
CA VAL A 252 6.88 9.37 -20.89
C VAL A 252 8.07 9.34 -19.93
N GLN A 253 8.99 8.39 -20.12
CA GLN A 253 10.19 8.30 -19.29
C GLN A 253 11.09 9.53 -19.43
N TRP A 254 11.31 10.01 -20.64
CA TRP A 254 12.06 11.25 -20.89
C TRP A 254 11.43 12.46 -20.19
N LEU A 255 10.11 12.63 -20.30
CA LEU A 255 9.37 13.69 -19.61
C LEU A 255 9.53 13.60 -18.09
N MET A 256 9.44 12.41 -17.51
CA MET A 256 9.64 12.20 -16.07
C MET A 256 11.06 12.59 -15.62
N ILE A 257 12.08 12.31 -16.44
CA ILE A 257 13.47 12.68 -16.15
C ILE A 257 13.68 14.20 -16.26
N ILE A 258 13.28 14.82 -17.36
CA ILE A 258 13.57 16.25 -17.59
C ILE A 258 12.77 17.18 -16.68
N THR A 259 11.57 16.76 -16.26
CA THR A 259 10.72 17.49 -15.30
C THR A 259 10.98 17.10 -13.85
N GLY A 260 11.80 16.08 -13.62
CA GLY A 260 12.18 15.59 -12.31
C GLY A 260 13.08 16.57 -11.53
N TYR A 261 13.34 16.20 -10.28
CA TYR A 261 14.19 17.00 -9.40
C TYR A 261 15.62 17.04 -9.93
N LYS A 262 16.20 18.24 -10.00
CA LYS A 262 17.59 18.45 -10.40
C LYS A 262 18.45 18.67 -9.17
N ARG A 263 19.66 18.10 -9.16
CA ARG A 263 20.65 18.41 -8.11
C ARG A 263 20.93 19.92 -8.10
N LYS A 264 20.95 20.49 -6.91
CA LYS A 264 21.48 21.86 -6.72
C LYS A 264 23.01 21.72 -6.87
N ASN A 265 23.58 22.28 -7.89
CA ASN A 265 25.00 22.26 -8.24
C ASN A 265 25.48 21.03 -9.04
N LYS A 266 25.24 21.08 -10.32
CA LYS A 266 26.19 20.74 -11.38
C LYS A 266 26.17 21.87 -12.40
#